data_379d3b9acfb11fbf0145333a2a92e1c0
#
_entry.id   379d3b9acfb11fbf0145333a2a92e1c0
#
_cell.length_a   1.000
_cell.length_b   1.000
_cell.length_c   1.000
_cell.angle_alpha   90.00
_cell.angle_beta   90.00
_cell.angle_gamma   90.00
#
_symmetry.space_group_name_H-M   'P 1'
#
loop_
_entity.id
_entity.type
_entity.pdbx_description
1 polymer ?
#
loop_
_entity_poly.entity_id
_entity_poly.type
_entity_poly.pdbx_seq_one_letter_code
_entity_poly.pdbx_strand_id
1 'polypeptide(L)'
;MAAVAHVSGLRELQRALAKADKQTRLGIRAGLRQVVEPVQREAEQLAVGNIRRIGPRWSKMRVGITRDLVYVAPRQRGGRGRSSGRRPNLAGLLMDRAMQPSLDMHASEIEGRFEGFLDHIADDFNHGSI
;
A
#
# COMPACT_ATOMS: atom_id res chain seq x y z
N MET A 1 -1.87 8.34 -10.66
CA MET A 1 -2.29 6.95 -10.91
C MET A 1 -1.98 6.10 -9.68
N ALA A 2 -2.98 5.46 -9.13
CA ALA A 2 -2.81 4.53 -8.02
C ALA A 2 -4.02 3.60 -7.94
N ALA A 3 -3.80 2.36 -7.53
CA ALA A 3 -4.86 1.46 -7.12
C ALA A 3 -5.07 1.62 -5.62
N VAL A 4 -6.32 1.59 -5.17
CA VAL A 4 -6.68 1.81 -3.77
C VAL A 4 -7.63 0.75 -3.26
N ALA A 5 -7.54 0.44 -1.98
CA ALA A 5 -8.47 -0.45 -1.30
C ALA A 5 -8.84 0.14 0.06
N HIS A 6 -10.10 0.09 0.40
CA HIS A 6 -10.60 0.55 1.70
C HIS A 6 -10.36 -0.52 2.76
N VAL A 7 -9.92 -0.12 3.95
CA VAL A 7 -9.67 -1.04 5.06
C VAL A 7 -10.45 -0.57 6.29
N SER A 8 -11.30 -1.44 6.82
CA SER A 8 -12.12 -1.15 8.00
C SER A 8 -11.25 -0.90 9.22
N GLY A 9 -11.63 0.09 10.02
CA GLY A 9 -10.91 0.43 11.26
C GLY A 9 -9.70 1.32 11.07
N LEU A 10 -9.26 1.54 9.83
CA LEU A 10 -8.06 2.33 9.56
C LEU A 10 -8.26 3.81 9.91
N ARG A 11 -9.45 4.35 9.66
CA ARG A 11 -9.76 5.74 9.98
C ARG A 11 -9.71 5.99 11.48
N GLU A 12 -10.27 5.08 12.27
CA GLU A 12 -10.27 5.16 13.73
C GLU A 12 -8.84 5.10 14.27
N LEU A 13 -8.02 4.22 13.69
CA LEU A 13 -6.60 4.13 14.05
C LEU A 13 -5.87 5.43 13.74
N GLN A 14 -6.11 6.04 12.58
CA GLN A 14 -5.47 7.29 12.20
C GLN A 14 -5.84 8.42 13.18
N ARG A 15 -7.10 8.46 13.64
CA ARG A 15 -7.53 9.42 14.65
C ARG A 15 -6.81 9.20 15.98
N ALA A 16 -6.68 7.94 16.39
CA ALA A 16 -5.95 7.61 17.62
C ALA A 16 -4.48 7.99 17.51
N LEU A 17 -3.87 7.74 16.35
CA LEU A 17 -2.47 8.10 16.11
C LEU A 17 -2.21 9.59 16.18
N ALA A 18 -3.19 10.42 15.78
CA ALA A 18 -3.05 11.86 15.85
C ALA A 18 -2.87 12.37 17.28
N LYS A 19 -3.35 11.59 18.27
CA LYS A 19 -3.26 11.91 19.69
C LYS A 19 -2.07 11.23 20.38
N ALA A 20 -1.40 10.31 19.70
CA ALA A 20 -0.27 9.58 20.25
C ALA A 20 1.00 10.41 20.19
N ASP A 21 1.97 10.06 21.03
CA ASP A 21 3.28 10.69 20.97
C ASP A 21 4.01 10.29 19.68
N LYS A 22 5.08 11.00 19.34
CA LYS A 22 5.79 10.81 18.08
C LYS A 22 6.37 9.40 17.96
N GLN A 23 6.92 8.86 19.03
CA GLN A 23 7.58 7.57 19.01
C GLN A 23 6.60 6.43 18.80
N THR A 24 5.48 6.46 19.52
CA THR A 24 4.39 5.51 19.36
C THR A 24 3.84 5.55 17.93
N ARG A 25 3.62 6.75 17.42
CA ARG A 25 3.11 6.97 16.08
C ARG A 25 4.03 6.38 15.01
N LEU A 26 5.34 6.60 15.13
CA LEU A 26 6.31 6.05 14.18
C LEU A 26 6.36 4.53 14.22
N GLY A 27 6.30 3.94 15.41
CA GLY A 27 6.28 2.48 15.57
C GLY A 27 5.05 1.84 14.93
N ILE A 28 3.89 2.43 15.15
CA ILE A 28 2.64 1.92 14.57
C ILE A 28 2.65 2.06 13.05
N ARG A 29 3.13 3.18 12.52
CA ARG A 29 3.25 3.36 11.07
C ARG A 29 4.18 2.36 10.43
N ALA A 30 5.29 2.04 11.08
CA ALA A 30 6.21 1.01 10.60
C ALA A 30 5.52 -0.36 10.52
N GLY A 31 4.73 -0.72 11.55
CA GLY A 31 3.97 -1.96 11.55
C GLY A 31 2.92 -2.01 10.46
N LEU A 32 2.21 -0.92 10.23
CA LEU A 32 1.23 -0.83 9.14
C LEU A 32 1.88 -1.01 7.78
N ARG A 33 3.07 -0.45 7.59
CA ARG A 33 3.80 -0.62 6.33
C ARG A 33 4.11 -2.09 6.07
N GLN A 34 4.49 -2.85 7.09
CA GLN A 34 4.74 -4.28 6.95
C GLN A 34 3.49 -5.05 6.55
N VAL A 35 2.32 -4.62 7.00
CA VAL A 35 1.06 -5.27 6.62
C VAL A 35 0.81 -5.16 5.11
N VAL A 36 1.16 -4.04 4.49
CA VAL A 36 0.88 -3.79 3.07
C VAL A 36 2.05 -4.14 2.15
N GLU A 37 3.20 -4.50 2.69
CA GLU A 37 4.38 -4.85 1.88
C GLU A 37 4.14 -5.96 0.85
N PRO A 38 3.38 -7.04 1.15
CA PRO A 38 3.11 -8.07 0.15
C PRO A 38 2.46 -7.55 -1.13
N VAL A 39 1.65 -6.50 -1.03
CA VAL A 39 1.04 -5.87 -2.20
C VAL A 39 2.11 -5.26 -3.10
N GLN A 40 3.09 -4.60 -2.51
CA GLN A 40 4.20 -4.01 -3.28
C GLN A 40 4.95 -5.07 -4.07
N ARG A 41 5.33 -6.16 -3.41
CA ARG A 41 6.07 -7.25 -4.06
C ARG A 41 5.26 -7.89 -5.16
N GLU A 42 3.98 -8.15 -4.91
CA GLU A 42 3.12 -8.76 -5.91
C GLU A 42 2.91 -7.84 -7.11
N ALA A 43 2.69 -6.55 -6.87
CA ALA A 43 2.51 -5.59 -7.96
C ALA A 43 3.76 -5.51 -8.84
N GLU A 44 4.95 -5.51 -8.24
CA GLU A 44 6.21 -5.48 -9.00
C GLU A 44 6.38 -6.75 -9.82
N GLN A 45 6.09 -7.91 -9.25
CA GLN A 45 6.18 -9.18 -9.95
C GLN A 45 5.18 -9.26 -11.10
N LEU A 46 3.95 -8.83 -10.86
CA LEU A 46 2.91 -8.84 -11.90
C LEU A 46 3.25 -7.86 -13.02
N ALA A 47 3.83 -6.72 -12.71
CA ALA A 47 4.23 -5.75 -13.72
C ALA A 47 5.29 -6.35 -14.66
N VAL A 48 6.32 -6.98 -14.10
CA VAL A 48 7.37 -7.61 -14.89
C VAL A 48 6.84 -8.80 -15.67
N GLY A 49 5.97 -9.61 -15.05
CA GLY A 49 5.46 -10.84 -15.68
C GLY A 49 4.37 -10.62 -16.71
N ASN A 50 3.54 -9.59 -16.53
CA ASN A 50 2.32 -9.41 -17.34
C ASN A 50 2.38 -8.23 -18.31
N ILE A 51 3.37 -7.37 -18.19
CA ILE A 51 3.50 -6.21 -19.08
C ILE A 51 4.79 -6.35 -19.89
N ARG A 52 4.60 -6.55 -21.18
CA ARG A 52 5.71 -6.77 -22.08
C ARG A 52 6.62 -5.54 -22.16
N ARG A 53 7.93 -5.77 -22.05
CA ARG A 53 8.96 -4.74 -22.17
C ARG A 53 8.81 -3.59 -21.18
N ILE A 54 8.30 -3.91 -19.98
CA ILE A 54 8.26 -2.89 -18.94
C ILE A 54 9.70 -2.70 -18.41
N GLY A 55 10.13 -1.44 -18.33
CA GLY A 55 11.43 -1.13 -17.74
C GLY A 55 11.37 -1.10 -16.21
N PRO A 56 12.52 -1.21 -15.54
CA PRO A 56 12.55 -1.17 -14.08
C PRO A 56 12.00 0.14 -13.51
N ARG A 57 12.06 1.20 -14.28
CA ARG A 57 11.52 2.49 -13.92
C ARG A 57 10.03 2.43 -13.57
N TRP A 58 9.26 1.67 -14.33
CA TRP A 58 7.81 1.59 -14.19
C TRP A 58 7.34 0.33 -13.46
N SER A 59 8.20 -0.69 -13.32
CA SER A 59 7.85 -1.90 -12.59
C SER A 59 8.02 -1.75 -11.09
N LYS A 60 8.83 -0.80 -10.64
CA LYS A 60 9.00 -0.55 -9.20
C LYS A 60 7.80 0.19 -8.64
N MET A 61 7.31 -0.29 -7.50
CA MET A 61 6.08 0.21 -6.91
C MET A 61 6.33 0.81 -5.53
N ARG A 62 5.44 1.66 -5.11
CA ARG A 62 5.35 2.14 -3.74
C ARG A 62 3.98 1.81 -3.19
N VAL A 63 3.92 1.49 -1.92
CA VAL A 63 2.68 1.23 -1.22
C VAL A 63 2.60 2.10 0.01
N GLY A 64 1.41 2.37 0.47
CA GLY A 64 1.22 3.16 1.66
C GLY A 64 -0.22 3.21 2.08
N ILE A 65 -0.46 4.03 3.10
CA ILE A 65 -1.76 4.18 3.70
C ILE A 65 -2.10 5.66 3.72
N THR A 66 -3.26 6.01 3.22
CA THR A 66 -3.78 7.37 3.22
C THR A 66 -5.21 7.34 3.74
N ARG A 67 -5.48 8.05 4.82
CA ARG A 67 -6.79 8.07 5.48
C ARG A 67 -7.23 6.65 5.85
N ASP A 68 -8.21 6.11 5.15
CA ASP A 68 -8.74 4.75 5.36
C ASP A 68 -8.46 3.84 4.18
N LEU A 69 -7.49 4.22 3.33
CA LEU A 69 -7.17 3.49 2.10
C LEU A 69 -5.74 2.97 2.12
N VAL A 70 -5.59 1.75 1.62
CA VAL A 70 -4.29 1.22 1.21
C VAL A 70 -4.12 1.54 -0.28
N TYR A 71 -2.97 2.03 -0.69
CA TYR A 71 -2.71 2.31 -2.10
C TYR A 71 -1.44 1.62 -2.59
N VAL A 72 -1.41 1.34 -3.89
CA VAL A 72 -0.22 0.94 -4.62
C VAL A 72 -0.11 1.79 -5.88
N ALA A 73 1.09 2.29 -6.14
CA ALA A 73 1.35 3.17 -7.27
C ALA A 73 2.77 2.95 -7.79
N PRO A 74 3.05 3.27 -9.06
CA PRO A 74 4.42 3.22 -9.54
C PRO A 74 5.31 4.14 -8.73
N ARG A 75 6.52 3.69 -8.44
CA ARG A 75 7.50 4.52 -7.75
C ARG A 75 7.88 5.75 -8.59
N GLN A 76 7.93 5.56 -9.91
CA GLN A 76 8.16 6.65 -10.85
C GLN A 76 6.93 7.55 -10.87
N ARG A 77 7.11 8.79 -10.50
CA ARG A 77 6.05 9.80 -10.60
C ARG A 77 5.97 10.29 -12.04
N GLY A 78 4.76 10.32 -12.59
CA GLY A 78 4.54 10.90 -13.91
C GLY A 78 4.82 12.39 -13.86
N GLY A 79 5.81 12.83 -14.60
CA GLY A 79 6.06 14.24 -14.81
C GLY A 79 5.44 14.69 -16.12
N ARG A 80 5.27 15.99 -16.29
CA ARG A 80 4.77 16.56 -17.54
C ARG A 80 5.59 16.03 -18.72
N GLY A 81 4.90 15.44 -19.70
CA GLY A 81 5.48 14.99 -20.95
C GLY A 81 6.48 13.87 -20.83
N ARG A 82 6.56 13.23 -19.69
CA ARG A 82 7.53 12.16 -19.47
C ARG A 82 6.94 10.78 -19.35
N SER A 83 5.79 10.67 -18.79
CA SER A 83 5.29 9.44 -18.27
C SER A 83 5.35 8.33 -19.31
N SER A 84 4.34 8.12 -19.95
CA SER A 84 4.16 7.05 -20.91
C SER A 84 4.15 7.59 -22.34
N GLY A 85 4.95 8.64 -22.62
CA GLY A 85 4.95 9.25 -23.92
C GLY A 85 5.12 8.29 -25.10
N ARG A 86 5.94 7.24 -24.91
CA ARG A 86 6.15 6.18 -25.90
C ARG A 86 5.18 5.02 -25.74
N ARG A 87 4.43 4.98 -24.65
CA ARG A 87 3.44 3.95 -24.35
C ARG A 87 2.26 4.60 -23.65
N PRO A 88 1.38 5.25 -24.39
CA PRO A 88 0.28 6.03 -23.80
C PRO A 88 -0.71 5.16 -23.00
N ASN A 89 -0.75 3.85 -23.24
CA ASN A 89 -1.61 2.93 -22.52
C ASN A 89 -0.94 2.27 -21.32
N LEU A 90 0.29 2.65 -20.98
CA LEU A 90 1.03 2.01 -19.90
C LEU A 90 0.34 2.18 -18.55
N ALA A 91 -0.23 3.35 -18.29
CA ALA A 91 -0.97 3.59 -17.04
C ALA A 91 -2.12 2.59 -16.86
N GLY A 92 -2.90 2.38 -17.92
CA GLY A 92 -3.98 1.39 -17.88
C GLY A 92 -3.48 -0.02 -17.71
N LEU A 93 -2.38 -0.38 -18.39
CA LEU A 93 -1.78 -1.71 -18.24
C LEU A 93 -1.28 -1.95 -16.82
N LEU A 94 -0.61 -0.97 -16.22
CA LEU A 94 -0.15 -1.08 -14.84
C LEU A 94 -1.33 -1.26 -13.88
N MET A 95 -2.39 -0.47 -14.08
CA MET A 95 -3.59 -0.59 -13.24
C MET A 95 -4.23 -1.96 -13.37
N ASP A 96 -4.49 -2.41 -14.60
CA ASP A 96 -5.29 -3.61 -14.88
C ASP A 96 -4.52 -4.91 -14.69
N ARG A 97 -3.22 -4.90 -14.93
CA ARG A 97 -2.41 -6.14 -14.95
C ARG A 97 -1.48 -6.31 -13.75
N ALA A 98 -1.27 -5.26 -12.97
CA ALA A 98 -0.34 -5.32 -11.85
C ALA A 98 -0.93 -4.77 -10.56
N MET A 99 -1.32 -3.50 -10.54
CA MET A 99 -1.69 -2.84 -9.30
C MET A 99 -3.02 -3.32 -8.72
N GLN A 100 -4.09 -3.29 -9.49
CA GLN A 100 -5.39 -3.75 -9.01
C GLN A 100 -5.38 -5.24 -8.68
N PRO A 101 -4.82 -6.13 -9.53
CA PRO A 101 -4.71 -7.54 -9.16
C PRO A 101 -3.93 -7.80 -7.87
N SER A 102 -2.87 -7.04 -7.61
CA SER A 102 -2.10 -7.22 -6.38
C SER A 102 -2.94 -6.92 -5.13
N LEU A 103 -3.75 -5.88 -5.18
CA LEU A 103 -4.68 -5.57 -4.10
C LEU A 103 -5.74 -6.65 -3.94
N ASP A 104 -6.31 -7.09 -5.05
CA ASP A 104 -7.37 -8.10 -5.04
C ASP A 104 -6.86 -9.44 -4.49
N MET A 105 -5.66 -9.84 -4.89
CA MET A 105 -5.04 -11.09 -4.41
C MET A 105 -4.76 -11.08 -2.92
N HIS A 106 -4.42 -9.93 -2.36
CA HIS A 106 -4.00 -9.82 -0.97
C HIS A 106 -5.05 -9.17 -0.07
N ALA A 107 -6.26 -8.87 -0.58
CA ALA A 107 -7.27 -8.15 0.19
C ALA A 107 -7.61 -8.82 1.51
N SER A 108 -7.92 -10.12 1.48
CA SER A 108 -8.25 -10.88 2.70
C SER A 108 -7.07 -10.98 3.66
N GLU A 109 -5.88 -11.19 3.12
CA GLU A 109 -4.66 -11.26 3.93
C GLU A 109 -4.39 -9.93 4.62
N ILE A 110 -4.54 -8.83 3.92
CA ILE A 110 -4.33 -7.49 4.48
C ILE A 110 -5.33 -7.22 5.60
N GLU A 111 -6.61 -7.55 5.39
CA GLU A 111 -7.62 -7.37 6.43
C GLU A 111 -7.31 -8.19 7.68
N GLY A 112 -6.94 -9.47 7.50
CA GLY A 112 -6.59 -10.33 8.61
C GLY A 112 -5.37 -9.84 9.38
N ARG A 113 -4.33 -9.42 8.68
CA ARG A 113 -3.13 -8.88 9.30
C ARG A 113 -3.39 -7.56 10.00
N PHE A 114 -4.24 -6.73 9.40
CA PHE A 114 -4.61 -5.45 10.00
C PHE A 114 -5.40 -5.65 11.29
N GLU A 115 -6.34 -6.58 11.31
CA GLU A 115 -7.08 -6.93 12.53
C GLU A 115 -6.15 -7.43 13.63
N GLY A 116 -5.23 -8.33 13.29
CA GLY A 116 -4.24 -8.83 14.25
C GLY A 116 -3.35 -7.71 14.78
N PHE A 117 -2.99 -6.77 13.93
CA PHE A 117 -2.19 -5.62 14.32
C PHE A 117 -2.96 -4.70 15.26
N LEU A 118 -4.24 -4.45 14.98
CA LEU A 118 -5.09 -3.67 15.88
C LEU A 118 -5.27 -4.33 17.24
N ASP A 119 -5.46 -5.65 17.27
CA ASP A 119 -5.57 -6.40 18.52
C ASP A 119 -4.29 -6.31 19.33
N HIS A 120 -3.15 -6.39 18.68
CA HIS A 120 -1.85 -6.25 19.32
C HIS A 120 -1.68 -4.86 19.94
N ILE A 121 -2.07 -3.82 19.23
CA ILE A 121 -2.02 -2.45 19.74
C ILE A 121 -2.96 -2.29 20.94
N ALA A 122 -4.17 -2.83 20.86
CA ALA A 122 -5.12 -2.77 21.95
C ALA A 122 -4.59 -3.46 23.21
N ASP A 123 -3.97 -4.63 23.05
CA ASP A 123 -3.34 -5.34 24.16
C ASP A 123 -2.24 -4.52 24.79
N ASP A 124 -1.38 -3.91 23.97
CA ASP A 124 -0.30 -3.09 24.46
C ASP A 124 -0.80 -1.87 25.25
N PHE A 125 -1.87 -1.24 24.78
CA PHE A 125 -2.51 -0.15 25.51
C PHE A 125 -3.08 -0.63 26.84
N ASN A 126 -3.76 -1.76 26.84
CA ASN A 126 -4.37 -2.32 28.06
C ASN A 126 -3.33 -2.72 29.09
N HIS A 127 -2.13 -3.10 28.67
CA HIS A 127 -1.04 -3.47 29.55
C HIS A 127 -0.09 -2.31 29.86
N GLY A 128 -0.41 -1.11 29.39
CA GLY A 128 0.41 0.07 29.64
C GLY A 128 1.77 0.05 28.94
N SER A 129 1.91 -0.73 27.86
CA SER A 129 3.18 -0.88 27.12
C SER A 129 3.43 0.23 26.11
N ILE A 130 2.44 1.04 25.85
CA ILE A 130 2.54 2.13 24.87
C ILE A 130 2.30 3.46 25.55
#